data_4f7d6d389cadc8e7aecf9be0ba23870f
#
_entry.id   4f7d6d389cadc8e7aecf9be0ba23870f
#
_cell.length_a   1.000
_cell.length_b   1.000
_cell.length_c   1.000
_cell.angle_alpha   90.00
_cell.angle_beta   90.00
_cell.angle_gamma   90.00
#
_symmetry.space_group_name_H-M   'P 1'
#
loop_
_entity.id
_entity.type
_entity.pdbx_description
1 polymer ?
#
loop_
_entity_poly.entity_id
_entity_poly.type
_entity_poly.pdbx_seq_one_letter_code
_entity_poly.pdbx_strand_id
1 'polypeptide(L)'
;RMVKEQAERLGKPIVAHLNHPNFHYSFTAEQLAEVVEERFFEVYNGHPGINHLGDETRPGDEQLWDMANAIRLGKLQAAPLYGVATDDSHTYHGGNVSPGRGWIMVQAERLDANLLMEAMERGEFYSSSGVTLKEVSFRNDILELEIAGEAGVSYTTQFVGTRKGEGAVAGEEFGETKELQPVYRLRGDELYVRAVVT
;
A
#
# COMPACT_ATOMS: atom_id res chain seq x y z
N ARG A 1 19.86 -6.55 5.50
CA ARG A 1 21.32 -6.42 5.38
C ARG A 1 21.82 -7.10 4.08
N MET A 2 21.63 -8.41 3.90
CA MET A 2 22.09 -9.15 2.72
C MET A 2 21.58 -8.58 1.39
N VAL A 3 20.33 -8.13 1.32
CA VAL A 3 19.73 -7.52 0.11
C VAL A 3 20.47 -6.25 -0.28
N LYS A 4 20.76 -5.35 0.67
CA LYS A 4 21.52 -4.11 0.42
C LYS A 4 22.94 -4.42 -0.04
N GLU A 5 23.65 -5.32 0.61
CA GLU A 5 24.99 -5.77 0.22
C GLU A 5 25.00 -6.36 -1.22
N GLN A 6 23.94 -7.07 -1.59
CA GLN A 6 23.78 -7.61 -2.93
C GLN A 6 23.50 -6.52 -3.97
N ALA A 7 22.63 -5.56 -3.65
CA ALA A 7 22.34 -4.42 -4.52
C ALA A 7 23.62 -3.60 -4.81
N GLU A 8 24.39 -3.29 -3.77
CA GLU A 8 25.69 -2.60 -3.90
C GLU A 8 26.68 -3.38 -4.77
N ARG A 9 26.83 -4.69 -4.52
CA ARG A 9 27.70 -5.56 -5.30
C ARG A 9 27.36 -5.64 -6.78
N LEU A 10 26.04 -5.62 -7.09
CA LEU A 10 25.54 -5.72 -8.46
C LEU A 10 25.41 -4.36 -9.17
N GLY A 11 25.47 -3.25 -8.42
CA GLY A 11 25.19 -1.91 -8.93
C GLY A 11 23.77 -1.80 -9.49
N LYS A 12 22.80 -2.50 -8.88
CA LYS A 12 21.39 -2.54 -9.31
C LYS A 12 20.47 -2.40 -8.10
N PRO A 13 19.34 -1.68 -8.24
CA PRO A 13 18.35 -1.61 -7.20
C PRO A 13 17.72 -3.00 -6.98
N ILE A 14 17.54 -3.37 -5.72
CA ILE A 14 16.84 -4.59 -5.30
C ILE A 14 15.87 -4.21 -4.19
N VAL A 15 14.59 -4.43 -4.41
CA VAL A 15 13.53 -4.20 -3.43
C VAL A 15 13.15 -5.55 -2.81
N ALA A 16 13.06 -5.56 -1.48
CA ALA A 16 12.45 -6.66 -0.74
C ALA A 16 11.09 -6.22 -0.21
N HIS A 17 10.16 -7.16 -0.08
CA HIS A 17 8.90 -6.90 0.60
C HIS A 17 8.55 -8.04 1.57
N LEU A 18 7.77 -7.71 2.60
CA LEU A 18 7.26 -8.67 3.57
C LEU A 18 5.98 -9.28 3.01
N ASN A 19 6.00 -10.62 2.79
CA ASN A 19 4.87 -11.33 2.20
C ASN A 19 3.76 -11.57 3.23
N HIS A 20 2.52 -11.53 2.79
CA HIS A 20 1.29 -12.02 3.42
C HIS A 20 1.35 -12.03 4.97
N PRO A 21 1.41 -10.86 5.64
CA PRO A 21 1.57 -10.79 7.09
C PRO A 21 0.45 -11.53 7.85
N ASN A 22 -0.74 -11.61 7.27
CA ASN A 22 -1.90 -12.31 7.82
C ASN A 22 -2.02 -13.79 7.40
N PHE A 23 -1.02 -14.35 6.73
CA PHE A 23 -0.98 -15.82 6.60
C PHE A 23 -0.78 -16.45 7.98
N HIS A 24 -1.83 -17.10 8.47
CA HIS A 24 -1.94 -17.57 9.86
C HIS A 24 -1.70 -16.48 10.92
N TYR A 25 -1.92 -15.18 10.56
CA TYR A 25 -1.65 -14.02 11.42
C TYR A 25 -0.22 -14.00 11.98
N SER A 26 0.75 -14.18 11.07
CA SER A 26 2.16 -14.42 11.43
C SER A 26 2.88 -13.20 11.98
N PHE A 27 2.41 -11.98 11.66
CA PHE A 27 3.05 -10.73 12.08
C PHE A 27 2.08 -9.80 12.78
N THR A 28 2.59 -9.08 13.79
CA THR A 28 1.87 -7.96 14.41
C THR A 28 2.30 -6.64 13.78
N ALA A 29 1.52 -5.58 14.01
CA ALA A 29 1.84 -4.24 13.54
C ALA A 29 3.18 -3.73 14.11
N GLU A 30 3.49 -4.05 15.37
CA GLU A 30 4.74 -3.71 16.03
C GLU A 30 5.93 -4.37 15.33
N GLN A 31 5.83 -5.66 15.05
CA GLN A 31 6.89 -6.40 14.33
C GLN A 31 7.13 -5.84 12.93
N LEU A 32 6.04 -5.49 12.19
CA LEU A 32 6.15 -4.83 10.90
C LEU A 32 6.79 -3.44 11.01
N ALA A 33 6.46 -2.68 12.05
CA ALA A 33 7.01 -1.35 12.27
C ALA A 33 8.50 -1.38 12.60
N GLU A 34 8.98 -2.36 13.36
CA GLU A 34 10.37 -2.48 13.83
C GLU A 34 11.35 -2.84 12.71
N VAL A 35 10.89 -3.45 11.61
CA VAL A 35 11.76 -3.78 10.46
C VAL A 35 11.97 -2.53 9.60
N VAL A 36 12.65 -1.52 10.14
CA VAL A 36 12.79 -0.19 9.52
C VAL A 36 13.60 -0.18 8.22
N GLU A 37 14.41 -1.19 7.97
CA GLU A 37 15.17 -1.36 6.73
C GLU A 37 14.29 -1.73 5.53
N GLU A 38 13.14 -2.36 5.76
CA GLU A 38 12.20 -2.72 4.70
C GLU A 38 11.11 -1.66 4.59
N ARG A 39 10.70 -1.40 3.35
CA ARG A 39 9.72 -0.35 3.04
C ARG A 39 8.46 -0.87 2.39
N PHE A 40 8.40 -2.16 2.07
CA PHE A 40 7.29 -2.75 1.33
C PHE A 40 6.75 -3.96 2.08
N PHE A 41 5.42 -4.12 2.05
CA PHE A 41 4.74 -5.31 2.54
C PHE A 41 3.49 -5.56 1.70
N GLU A 42 2.99 -6.78 1.70
CA GLU A 42 1.74 -7.09 1.01
C GLU A 42 0.54 -6.58 1.80
N VAL A 43 -0.07 -5.49 1.31
CA VAL A 43 -1.35 -4.97 1.81
C VAL A 43 -2.54 -5.76 1.26
N TYR A 44 -2.33 -6.40 0.11
CA TYR A 44 -3.28 -7.29 -0.53
C TYR A 44 -2.55 -8.46 -1.17
N ASN A 45 -3.04 -9.66 -0.88
CA ASN A 45 -2.56 -10.89 -1.48
C ASN A 45 -3.76 -11.63 -2.10
N GLY A 46 -3.67 -11.98 -3.37
CA GLY A 46 -4.75 -12.61 -4.12
C GLY A 46 -4.99 -14.09 -3.80
N HIS A 47 -4.16 -14.73 -2.97
CA HIS A 47 -4.34 -16.11 -2.57
C HIS A 47 -5.52 -16.25 -1.58
N PRO A 48 -6.48 -17.17 -1.83
CA PRO A 48 -7.69 -17.30 -1.00
C PRO A 48 -7.45 -17.78 0.43
N GLY A 49 -6.25 -18.28 0.73
CA GLY A 49 -5.86 -18.73 2.07
C GLY A 49 -5.28 -17.63 2.97
N ILE A 50 -5.22 -16.39 2.47
CA ILE A 50 -4.72 -15.25 3.26
C ILE A 50 -5.88 -14.56 3.97
N ASN A 51 -5.71 -14.27 5.27
CA ASN A 51 -6.73 -13.59 6.08
C ASN A 51 -6.63 -12.06 5.95
N HIS A 52 -6.53 -11.52 4.73
CA HIS A 52 -6.27 -10.10 4.50
C HIS A 52 -7.34 -9.16 5.06
N LEU A 53 -8.56 -9.63 5.25
CA LEU A 53 -9.63 -8.85 5.90
C LEU A 53 -9.60 -8.91 7.43
N GLY A 54 -8.75 -9.78 8.01
CA GLY A 54 -8.76 -10.01 9.45
C GLY A 54 -9.95 -10.83 9.92
N ASP A 55 -10.24 -10.76 11.22
CA ASP A 55 -11.42 -11.34 11.86
C ASP A 55 -11.89 -10.45 13.02
N GLU A 56 -12.86 -10.93 13.83
CA GLU A 56 -13.42 -10.18 14.96
C GLU A 56 -12.37 -9.75 16.01
N THR A 57 -11.22 -10.39 16.06
CA THR A 57 -10.20 -10.20 17.10
C THR A 57 -8.85 -9.75 16.56
N ARG A 58 -8.64 -9.88 15.25
CA ARG A 58 -7.34 -9.62 14.61
C ARG A 58 -7.50 -8.71 13.41
N PRO A 59 -6.62 -7.72 13.27
CA PRO A 59 -6.70 -6.73 12.20
C PRO A 59 -6.49 -7.36 10.82
N GLY A 60 -7.10 -6.78 9.80
CA GLY A 60 -6.78 -7.03 8.40
C GLY A 60 -5.47 -6.36 7.99
N ASP A 61 -4.98 -6.67 6.78
CA ASP A 61 -3.69 -6.16 6.29
C ASP A 61 -3.68 -4.63 6.14
N GLU A 62 -4.77 -4.01 5.71
CA GLU A 62 -4.89 -2.55 5.67
C GLU A 62 -4.81 -1.92 7.07
N GLN A 63 -5.46 -2.52 8.06
CA GLN A 63 -5.40 -2.05 9.43
C GLN A 63 -4.01 -2.27 10.04
N LEU A 64 -3.34 -3.40 9.76
CA LEU A 64 -1.94 -3.63 10.11
C LEU A 64 -1.04 -2.55 9.51
N TRP A 65 -1.29 -2.17 8.25
CA TRP A 65 -0.56 -1.10 7.57
C TRP A 65 -0.70 0.23 8.31
N ASP A 66 -1.92 0.61 8.65
CA ASP A 66 -2.20 1.84 9.37
C ASP A 66 -1.54 1.85 10.76
N MET A 67 -1.66 0.74 11.50
CA MET A 67 -1.04 0.60 12.83
C MET A 67 0.50 0.66 12.75
N ALA A 68 1.10 -0.06 11.81
CA ALA A 68 2.55 -0.06 11.62
C ALA A 68 3.08 1.32 11.20
N ASN A 69 2.39 2.02 10.30
CA ASN A 69 2.77 3.37 9.89
C ASN A 69 2.58 4.41 10.99
N ALA A 70 1.56 4.29 11.82
CA ALA A 70 1.40 5.13 13.01
C ALA A 70 2.60 4.99 13.98
N ILE A 71 3.11 3.77 14.15
CA ILE A 71 4.31 3.51 14.97
C ILE A 71 5.56 4.07 14.29
N ARG A 72 5.76 3.76 12.99
CA ARG A 72 6.95 4.19 12.25
C ARG A 72 7.08 5.70 12.18
N LEU A 73 6.03 6.38 11.77
CA LEU A 73 6.03 7.84 11.60
C LEU A 73 5.94 8.59 12.94
N GLY A 74 5.09 8.12 13.85
CA GLY A 74 4.83 8.82 15.10
C GLY A 74 5.85 8.55 16.20
N LYS A 75 6.37 7.31 16.32
CA LYS A 75 7.26 6.93 17.43
C LYS A 75 8.70 6.71 16.96
N LEU A 76 8.91 5.99 15.87
CA LEU A 76 10.25 5.61 15.41
C LEU A 76 10.90 6.65 14.51
N GLN A 77 10.14 7.63 14.02
CA GLN A 77 10.58 8.63 13.03
C GLN A 77 11.23 7.96 11.81
N ALA A 78 10.71 6.80 11.43
CA ALA A 78 11.18 6.00 10.31
C ALA A 78 10.35 6.28 9.05
N ALA A 79 10.88 5.89 7.89
CA ALA A 79 10.16 5.98 6.63
C ALA A 79 8.89 5.11 6.65
N PRO A 80 7.81 5.50 5.95
CA PRO A 80 6.59 4.71 5.89
C PRO A 80 6.81 3.36 5.21
N LEU A 81 5.96 2.40 5.56
CA LEU A 81 5.76 1.20 4.76
C LEU A 81 4.84 1.53 3.58
N TYR A 82 5.19 1.01 2.41
CA TYR A 82 4.33 1.01 1.24
C TYR A 82 3.63 -0.34 1.09
N GLY A 83 2.35 -0.30 0.76
CA GLY A 83 1.56 -1.51 0.49
C GLY A 83 1.68 -1.93 -0.97
N VAL A 84 2.05 -3.18 -1.22
CA VAL A 84 2.02 -3.79 -2.55
C VAL A 84 0.86 -4.79 -2.65
N ALA A 85 0.24 -4.89 -3.81
CA ALA A 85 -0.72 -5.94 -4.11
C ALA A 85 -0.05 -7.02 -4.97
N THR A 86 -0.34 -8.28 -4.67
CA THR A 86 0.22 -9.43 -5.36
C THR A 86 -0.83 -10.48 -5.65
N ASP A 87 -0.54 -11.36 -6.61
CA ASP A 87 -1.38 -12.52 -6.94
C ASP A 87 -1.17 -13.68 -5.97
N ASP A 88 0.06 -13.86 -5.51
CA ASP A 88 0.55 -15.09 -4.87
C ASP A 88 0.18 -16.35 -5.67
N SER A 89 0.46 -16.28 -6.98
CA SER A 89 -0.07 -17.21 -7.98
C SER A 89 0.60 -18.57 -7.91
N HIS A 90 -0.21 -19.63 -7.80
CA HIS A 90 0.24 -21.02 -7.76
C HIS A 90 -0.20 -21.84 -8.99
N THR A 91 -1.15 -21.30 -9.77
CA THR A 91 -1.66 -21.96 -10.98
C THR A 91 -1.73 -20.98 -12.15
N TYR A 92 -0.98 -21.25 -13.22
CA TYR A 92 -0.86 -20.35 -14.36
C TYR A 92 -1.87 -20.65 -15.50
N HIS A 93 -2.60 -21.75 -15.41
CA HIS A 93 -3.54 -22.21 -16.43
C HIS A 93 -5.00 -22.14 -16.01
N GLY A 94 -5.32 -21.19 -15.14
CA GLY A 94 -6.66 -21.04 -14.56
C GLY A 94 -6.79 -21.71 -13.19
N GLY A 95 -7.87 -21.40 -12.50
CA GLY A 95 -8.12 -21.82 -11.11
C GLY A 95 -8.23 -20.62 -10.17
N ASN A 96 -8.39 -20.91 -8.90
CA ASN A 96 -8.62 -19.88 -7.86
C ASN A 96 -7.34 -19.18 -7.35
N VAL A 97 -6.16 -19.58 -7.83
CA VAL A 97 -4.86 -19.01 -7.48
C VAL A 97 -4.08 -18.66 -8.76
N SER A 98 -4.77 -18.05 -9.72
CA SER A 98 -4.22 -17.64 -11.02
C SER A 98 -3.70 -16.20 -10.99
N PRO A 99 -2.82 -15.81 -11.96
CA PRO A 99 -2.39 -14.42 -12.14
C PRO A 99 -3.55 -13.44 -12.42
N GLY A 100 -3.32 -12.15 -12.16
CA GLY A 100 -4.27 -11.07 -12.42
C GLY A 100 -5.26 -10.82 -11.29
N ARG A 101 -4.91 -11.16 -10.05
CA ARG A 101 -5.73 -10.93 -8.86
C ARG A 101 -5.30 -9.72 -8.05
N GLY A 102 -4.03 -9.38 -8.11
CA GLY A 102 -3.46 -8.20 -7.48
C GLY A 102 -2.16 -7.79 -8.17
N TRP A 103 -1.96 -6.49 -8.33
CA TRP A 103 -0.79 -5.92 -8.99
C TRP A 103 -0.49 -4.52 -8.48
N ILE A 104 0.66 -4.01 -8.86
CA ILE A 104 1.01 -2.60 -8.69
C ILE A 104 1.04 -1.88 -10.05
N MET A 105 0.64 -0.62 -10.06
CA MET A 105 0.79 0.29 -11.19
C MET A 105 1.88 1.28 -10.85
N VAL A 106 2.98 1.24 -11.61
CA VAL A 106 4.18 2.04 -11.34
C VAL A 106 4.28 3.18 -12.34
N GLN A 107 4.49 4.40 -11.85
CA GLN A 107 4.71 5.58 -12.68
C GLN A 107 6.18 5.69 -13.06
N ALA A 108 6.52 5.36 -14.31
CA ALA A 108 7.87 5.44 -14.84
C ALA A 108 7.86 5.99 -16.27
N GLU A 109 8.95 6.63 -16.68
CA GLU A 109 9.07 7.23 -18.03
C GLU A 109 9.00 6.20 -19.16
N ARG A 110 9.44 4.97 -18.89
CA ARG A 110 9.43 3.87 -19.84
C ARG A 110 9.53 2.52 -19.11
N LEU A 111 9.25 1.45 -19.82
CA LEU A 111 9.39 0.08 -19.31
C LEU A 111 10.89 -0.30 -19.25
N ASP A 112 11.50 -0.06 -18.10
CA ASP A 112 12.90 -0.36 -17.78
C ASP A 112 12.97 -0.82 -16.33
N ALA A 113 13.64 -1.94 -16.06
CA ALA A 113 13.65 -2.54 -14.74
C ALA A 113 14.22 -1.62 -13.64
N ASN A 114 15.27 -0.85 -13.94
CA ASN A 114 15.86 0.05 -12.95
C ASN A 114 14.93 1.23 -12.67
N LEU A 115 14.32 1.82 -13.72
CA LEU A 115 13.38 2.93 -13.55
C LEU A 115 12.13 2.52 -12.77
N LEU A 116 11.62 1.30 -13.00
CA LEU A 116 10.50 0.76 -12.21
C LEU A 116 10.88 0.60 -10.74
N MET A 117 12.04 0.02 -10.44
CA MET A 117 12.50 -0.16 -9.07
C MET A 117 12.76 1.17 -8.36
N GLU A 118 13.39 2.14 -9.05
CA GLU A 118 13.60 3.48 -8.52
C GLU A 118 12.29 4.21 -8.24
N ALA A 119 11.29 4.09 -9.13
CA ALA A 119 9.96 4.66 -8.92
C ALA A 119 9.27 4.03 -7.70
N MET A 120 9.36 2.71 -7.55
CA MET A 120 8.84 2.03 -6.35
C MET A 120 9.52 2.54 -5.07
N GLU A 121 10.84 2.69 -5.06
CA GLU A 121 11.58 3.22 -3.90
C GLU A 121 11.15 4.65 -3.53
N ARG A 122 10.71 5.45 -4.50
CA ARG A 122 10.14 6.78 -4.28
C ARG A 122 8.66 6.77 -3.88
N GLY A 123 7.99 5.60 -3.94
CA GLY A 123 6.56 5.48 -3.68
C GLY A 123 5.67 5.93 -4.84
N GLU A 124 6.21 6.01 -6.06
CA GLU A 124 5.52 6.41 -7.27
C GLU A 124 4.75 5.23 -7.89
N PHE A 125 3.87 4.63 -7.10
CA PHE A 125 3.02 3.52 -7.52
C PHE A 125 1.76 3.45 -6.67
N TYR A 126 0.77 2.72 -7.14
CA TYR A 126 -0.37 2.30 -6.33
C TYR A 126 -0.66 0.81 -6.50
N SER A 127 -1.30 0.23 -5.51
CA SER A 127 -1.74 -1.17 -5.48
C SER A 127 -3.18 -1.28 -5.95
N SER A 128 -3.49 -2.31 -6.73
CA SER A 128 -4.83 -2.55 -7.25
C SER A 128 -5.17 -4.04 -7.34
N SER A 129 -6.46 -4.33 -7.19
CA SER A 129 -7.08 -5.61 -7.51
C SER A 129 -8.21 -5.47 -8.55
N GLY A 130 -8.29 -4.29 -9.22
CA GLY A 130 -9.32 -4.03 -10.24
C GLY A 130 -9.39 -2.57 -10.69
N VAL A 131 -9.33 -1.62 -9.77
CA VAL A 131 -9.47 -0.20 -10.10
C VAL A 131 -8.24 0.33 -10.84
N THR A 132 -8.47 1.09 -11.90
CA THR A 132 -7.42 1.82 -12.62
C THR A 132 -7.53 3.32 -12.34
N LEU A 133 -6.43 3.94 -11.93
CA LEU A 133 -6.30 5.37 -11.82
C LEU A 133 -5.57 5.92 -13.05
N LYS A 134 -6.07 7.00 -13.64
CA LYS A 134 -5.40 7.73 -14.72
C LYS A 134 -4.30 8.61 -14.17
N GLU A 135 -4.53 9.20 -13.00
CA GLU A 135 -3.59 10.09 -12.33
C GLU A 135 -3.70 9.96 -10.82
N VAL A 136 -2.56 10.05 -10.15
CA VAL A 136 -2.42 10.26 -8.71
C VAL A 136 -1.42 11.38 -8.53
N SER A 137 -1.79 12.43 -7.83
CA SER A 137 -0.88 13.54 -7.52
C SER A 137 -0.97 13.95 -6.06
N PHE A 138 0.18 14.35 -5.52
CA PHE A 138 0.27 14.99 -4.21
C PHE A 138 1.10 16.26 -4.33
N ARG A 139 0.43 17.41 -4.22
CA ARG A 139 1.07 18.73 -4.36
C ARG A 139 0.40 19.74 -3.44
N ASN A 140 1.19 20.57 -2.77
CA ASN A 140 0.67 21.64 -1.89
C ASN A 140 -0.33 21.13 -0.84
N ASP A 141 0.00 19.99 -0.20
CA ASP A 141 -0.85 19.34 0.79
C ASP A 141 -2.22 18.88 0.26
N ILE A 142 -2.32 18.62 -1.03
CA ILE A 142 -3.53 18.09 -1.68
C ILE A 142 -3.20 16.75 -2.32
N LEU A 143 -3.94 15.72 -1.92
CA LEU A 143 -3.99 14.43 -2.58
C LEU A 143 -5.14 14.43 -3.57
N GLU A 144 -4.83 14.23 -4.85
CA GLU A 144 -5.81 14.17 -5.94
C GLU A 144 -5.66 12.88 -6.72
N LEU A 145 -6.78 12.26 -7.06
CA LEU A 145 -6.83 11.09 -7.92
C LEU A 145 -7.75 11.35 -9.12
N GLU A 146 -7.47 10.72 -10.25
CA GLU A 146 -8.41 10.58 -11.35
C GLU A 146 -8.67 9.10 -11.63
N ILE A 147 -9.89 8.65 -11.36
CA ILE A 147 -10.33 7.27 -11.58
C ILE A 147 -10.67 7.08 -13.06
N ALA A 148 -10.18 6.01 -13.67
CA ALA A 148 -10.58 5.58 -15.00
C ALA A 148 -11.97 4.92 -14.92
N GLY A 149 -13.01 5.74 -14.83
CA GLY A 149 -14.38 5.26 -14.65
C GLY A 149 -14.87 4.42 -15.82
N GLU A 150 -15.58 3.34 -15.52
CA GLU A 150 -16.22 2.45 -16.48
C GLU A 150 -17.74 2.70 -16.52
N ALA A 151 -18.34 2.52 -17.69
CA ALA A 151 -19.78 2.73 -17.85
C ALA A 151 -20.59 1.75 -16.98
N GLY A 152 -21.48 2.26 -16.16
CA GLY A 152 -22.33 1.47 -15.28
C GLY A 152 -21.67 1.00 -13.98
N VAL A 153 -20.41 1.41 -13.72
CA VAL A 153 -19.69 1.16 -12.45
C VAL A 153 -19.72 2.42 -11.59
N SER A 154 -20.00 2.26 -10.32
CA SER A 154 -19.89 3.32 -9.31
C SER A 154 -18.66 3.10 -8.46
N TYR A 155 -17.97 4.17 -8.12
CA TYR A 155 -16.77 4.13 -7.30
C TYR A 155 -17.00 4.88 -6.00
N THR A 156 -16.38 4.41 -4.95
CA THR A 156 -16.32 5.10 -3.65
C THR A 156 -14.86 5.24 -3.26
N THR A 157 -14.43 6.46 -2.94
CA THR A 157 -13.09 6.72 -2.41
C THR A 157 -13.19 7.11 -0.96
N GLN A 158 -12.51 6.37 -0.08
CA GLN A 158 -12.31 6.72 1.32
C GLN A 158 -10.90 7.26 1.51
N PHE A 159 -10.77 8.39 2.20
CA PHE A 159 -9.49 8.92 2.66
C PHE A 159 -9.28 8.46 4.09
N VAL A 160 -8.20 7.72 4.30
CA VAL A 160 -7.87 7.06 5.55
C VAL A 160 -6.47 7.47 6.00
N GLY A 161 -6.24 7.64 7.28
CA GLY A 161 -4.93 8.01 7.77
C GLY A 161 -4.82 7.96 9.29
N THR A 162 -3.77 8.58 9.81
CA THR A 162 -3.55 8.71 11.25
C THR A 162 -3.20 10.14 11.56
N ARG A 163 -3.79 10.71 12.62
CA ARG A 163 -3.46 12.05 13.09
C ARG A 163 -2.22 12.05 13.99
N LYS A 164 -1.61 13.22 14.15
CA LYS A 164 -0.54 13.45 15.12
C LYS A 164 -1.13 13.53 16.53
N GLY A 165 -0.38 13.10 17.52
CA GLY A 165 -0.71 13.26 18.93
C GLY A 165 -0.98 11.94 19.67
N GLU A 166 -1.02 12.03 21.00
CA GLU A 166 -1.33 10.89 21.87
C GLU A 166 -2.80 10.46 21.71
N GLY A 167 -3.03 9.15 21.65
CA GLY A 167 -4.37 8.59 21.54
C GLY A 167 -4.96 8.65 20.12
N ALA A 168 -4.17 9.05 19.11
CA ALA A 168 -4.61 9.02 17.73
C ALA A 168 -4.99 7.60 17.29
N VAL A 169 -6.09 7.50 16.57
CA VAL A 169 -6.59 6.23 16.03
C VAL A 169 -5.86 5.93 14.72
N ALA A 170 -5.22 4.77 14.65
CA ALA A 170 -4.60 4.33 13.40
C ALA A 170 -5.69 3.92 12.39
N GLY A 171 -5.61 4.45 11.17
CA GLY A 171 -6.59 4.16 10.12
C GLY A 171 -7.94 4.84 10.33
N GLU A 172 -7.95 6.07 10.88
CA GLU A 172 -9.15 6.89 10.96
C GLU A 172 -9.62 7.29 9.56
N GLU A 173 -10.92 7.18 9.29
CA GLU A 173 -11.51 7.71 8.07
C GLU A 173 -11.65 9.23 8.17
N PHE A 174 -11.03 9.94 7.24
CA PHE A 174 -11.05 11.40 7.17
C PHE A 174 -12.14 11.95 6.26
N GLY A 175 -12.70 11.11 5.41
CA GLY A 175 -13.80 11.45 4.52
C GLY A 175 -14.01 10.43 3.40
N GLU A 176 -15.17 10.54 2.76
CA GLU A 176 -15.60 9.68 1.66
C GLU A 176 -16.18 10.53 0.52
N THR A 177 -16.00 10.08 -0.71
CA THR A 177 -16.61 10.69 -1.90
C THR A 177 -16.89 9.63 -2.98
N LYS A 178 -17.86 9.93 -3.86
CA LYS A 178 -18.19 9.09 -5.03
C LYS A 178 -17.82 9.76 -6.36
N GLU A 179 -17.06 10.83 -6.29
CA GLU A 179 -16.58 11.53 -7.48
C GLU A 179 -15.47 10.71 -8.19
N LEU A 180 -15.40 10.85 -9.51
CA LEU A 180 -14.30 10.25 -10.29
C LEU A 180 -12.97 11.00 -10.14
N GLN A 181 -13.01 12.20 -9.56
CA GLN A 181 -11.86 13.03 -9.24
C GLN A 181 -11.85 13.34 -7.74
N PRO A 182 -11.60 12.34 -6.87
CA PRO A 182 -11.58 12.56 -5.45
C PRO A 182 -10.37 13.41 -5.03
N VAL A 183 -10.60 14.32 -4.11
CA VAL A 183 -9.60 15.27 -3.60
C VAL A 183 -9.65 15.29 -2.08
N TYR A 184 -8.49 15.20 -1.45
CA TYR A 184 -8.31 15.44 -0.03
C TYR A 184 -7.26 16.51 0.22
N ARG A 185 -7.62 17.53 1.00
CA ARG A 185 -6.70 18.58 1.44
C ARG A 185 -6.28 18.31 2.88
N LEU A 186 -4.97 18.15 3.11
CA LEU A 186 -4.42 17.97 4.45
C LEU A 186 -4.72 19.19 5.32
N ARG A 187 -5.01 18.94 6.57
CA ARG A 187 -5.25 19.97 7.60
C ARG A 187 -4.00 20.34 8.37
N GLY A 188 -2.92 19.53 8.20
CA GLY A 188 -1.63 19.72 8.84
C GLY A 188 -1.44 18.93 10.13
N ASP A 189 -2.48 18.25 10.60
CA ASP A 189 -2.46 17.39 11.77
C ASP A 189 -2.36 15.89 11.45
N GLU A 190 -2.32 15.52 10.16
CA GLU A 190 -2.13 14.14 9.73
C GLU A 190 -0.66 13.73 9.79
N LEU A 191 -0.38 12.50 10.24
CA LEU A 191 0.90 11.84 10.03
C LEU A 191 1.05 11.41 8.57
N TYR A 192 -0.03 10.87 8.00
CA TYR A 192 -0.17 10.49 6.61
C TYR A 192 -1.64 10.42 6.23
N VAL A 193 -1.89 10.38 4.93
CA VAL A 193 -3.18 10.03 4.34
C VAL A 193 -2.96 9.03 3.21
N ARG A 194 -3.90 8.11 3.04
CA ARG A 194 -4.03 7.22 1.89
C ARG A 194 -5.44 7.23 1.35
N ALA A 195 -5.63 6.84 0.10
CA ALA A 195 -6.95 6.67 -0.49
C ALA A 195 -7.21 5.19 -0.77
N VAL A 196 -8.43 4.74 -0.48
CA VAL A 196 -8.95 3.41 -0.85
C VAL A 196 -10.10 3.64 -1.82
N VAL A 197 -10.01 3.05 -3.01
CA VAL A 197 -11.04 3.15 -4.06
C VAL A 197 -11.68 1.79 -4.27
N THR A 198 -13.00 1.73 -4.13
CA THR A 198 -13.81 0.52 -4.30
C THR A 198 -14.95 0.73 -5.30
#